data_a273660661e8a4b56914ca7125912bef
#
_entry.id   a273660661e8a4b56914ca7125912bef
#
_cell.length_a   1.000
_cell.length_b   1.000
_cell.length_c   1.000
_cell.angle_alpha   90.00
_cell.angle_beta   90.00
_cell.angle_gamma   90.00
#
_symmetry.space_group_name_H-M   'P 1'
#
loop_
_entity.id
_entity.type
_entity.pdbx_description
1 polymer ?
#
loop_
_entity_poly.entity_id
_entity_poly.type
_entity_poly.pdbx_seq_one_letter_code
_entity_poly.pdbx_strand_id
1 'polypeptide(L)'
;MRMIKNKNHKVAIVMGSQSDYSTMKYAVNVLKLLKIKHEIKIVSAHRTPKRMFDFAKSAEKNNFSVIIAGAGGSAHLPGMIASLTNLPVLGVPIESKKLKGLDSLLSIVQMPKGVPVGTVAIGDDGAINAALLSASIISLSDKKLKKRLNNWKTCLLYTSDAADEIAS
;
A
#
# COMPACT_ATOMS: atom_id res chain seq x y z
N MET A 1 -29.30 -14.18 9.34
CA MET A 1 -28.07 -14.05 8.51
C MET A 1 -28.02 -12.61 8.00
N ARG A 2 -27.22 -11.75 8.64
CA ARG A 2 -27.09 -10.33 8.22
C ARG A 2 -26.41 -10.29 6.86
N MET A 3 -27.11 -9.82 5.84
CA MET A 3 -26.49 -9.50 4.54
C MET A 3 -25.37 -8.49 4.77
N ILE A 4 -24.14 -8.86 4.48
CA ILE A 4 -22.99 -7.95 4.48
C ILE A 4 -23.27 -6.95 3.36
N LYS A 5 -23.72 -5.73 3.71
CA LYS A 5 -23.84 -4.62 2.77
C LYS A 5 -22.50 -4.51 2.01
N ASN A 6 -22.56 -4.46 0.69
CA ASN A 6 -21.40 -4.19 -0.17
C ASN A 6 -20.67 -2.95 0.37
N LYS A 7 -19.66 -3.15 1.19
CA LYS A 7 -18.83 -2.06 1.70
C LYS A 7 -18.08 -1.51 0.49
N ASN A 8 -18.23 -0.22 0.24
CA ASN A 8 -17.54 0.48 -0.83
C ASN A 8 -16.06 0.60 -0.41
N HIS A 9 -15.29 -0.46 -0.62
CA HIS A 9 -13.90 -0.52 -0.21
C HIS A 9 -13.05 0.53 -0.96
N LYS A 10 -12.26 1.28 -0.21
CA LYS A 10 -11.38 2.32 -0.72
C LYS A 10 -9.99 2.18 -0.11
N VAL A 11 -8.95 2.36 -0.90
CA VAL A 11 -7.54 2.36 -0.46
C VAL A 11 -7.04 3.79 -0.37
N ALA A 12 -6.37 4.13 0.73
CA ALA A 12 -5.61 5.37 0.81
C ALA A 12 -4.16 5.12 0.37
N ILE A 13 -3.65 5.94 -0.52
CA ILE A 13 -2.22 6.01 -0.85
C ILE A 13 -1.70 7.29 -0.25
N VAL A 14 -0.82 7.18 0.73
CA VAL A 14 -0.26 8.33 1.43
C VAL A 14 1.26 8.37 1.30
N MET A 15 1.82 9.57 1.24
CA MET A 15 3.26 9.78 1.12
C MET A 15 3.69 11.06 1.81
N GLY A 16 4.96 11.11 2.25
CA GLY A 16 5.51 12.25 2.98
C GLY A 16 5.84 13.45 2.09
N SER A 17 6.06 13.22 0.80
CA SER A 17 6.46 14.23 -0.17
C SER A 17 5.89 13.92 -1.55
N GLN A 18 5.75 14.95 -2.38
CA GLN A 18 5.38 14.78 -3.78
C GLN A 18 6.45 14.01 -4.58
N SER A 19 7.72 14.09 -4.17
CA SER A 19 8.81 13.31 -4.79
C SER A 19 8.59 11.81 -4.72
N ASP A 20 7.89 11.31 -3.69
CA ASP A 20 7.64 9.89 -3.48
C ASP A 20 6.61 9.34 -4.50
N TYR A 21 5.90 10.24 -5.20
CA TYR A 21 4.90 9.85 -6.18
C TYR A 21 5.50 9.11 -7.39
N SER A 22 6.77 9.36 -7.72
CA SER A 22 7.46 8.62 -8.78
C SER A 22 7.43 7.11 -8.57
N THR A 23 7.52 6.65 -7.32
CA THR A 23 7.36 5.26 -6.90
C THR A 23 5.90 4.90 -6.64
N MET A 24 5.18 5.73 -5.88
CA MET A 24 3.81 5.40 -5.46
C MET A 24 2.79 5.34 -6.61
N LYS A 25 3.09 5.94 -7.78
CA LYS A 25 2.26 5.81 -8.99
C LYS A 25 2.07 4.35 -9.44
N TYR A 26 3.03 3.46 -9.17
CA TYR A 26 2.90 2.04 -9.50
C TYR A 26 1.80 1.36 -8.70
N ALA A 27 1.64 1.71 -7.42
CA ALA A 27 0.48 1.26 -6.63
C ALA A 27 -0.84 1.80 -7.21
N VAL A 28 -0.86 3.08 -7.61
CA VAL A 28 -2.03 3.70 -8.27
C VAL A 28 -2.44 2.92 -9.53
N ASN A 29 -1.46 2.57 -10.37
CA ASN A 29 -1.71 1.85 -11.62
C ASN A 29 -2.33 0.48 -11.38
N VAL A 30 -1.82 -0.29 -10.41
CA VAL A 30 -2.38 -1.59 -10.02
C VAL A 30 -3.81 -1.44 -9.49
N LEU A 31 -4.06 -0.48 -8.60
CA LEU A 31 -5.40 -0.25 -8.07
C LEU A 31 -6.40 0.15 -9.17
N LYS A 32 -5.98 0.97 -10.16
CA LYS A 32 -6.78 1.31 -11.34
C LYS A 32 -7.09 0.07 -12.18
N LEU A 33 -6.08 -0.75 -12.49
CA LEU A 33 -6.21 -1.98 -13.25
C LEU A 33 -7.22 -2.93 -12.58
N LEU A 34 -7.13 -3.08 -11.27
CA LEU A 34 -8.04 -3.93 -10.49
C LEU A 34 -9.39 -3.24 -10.16
N LYS A 35 -9.62 -2.01 -10.68
CA LYS A 35 -10.83 -1.21 -10.46
C LYS A 35 -11.14 -1.02 -8.97
N ILE A 36 -10.12 -0.77 -8.15
CA ILE A 36 -10.24 -0.45 -6.74
C ILE A 36 -10.28 1.07 -6.56
N LYS A 37 -11.30 1.56 -5.86
CA LYS A 37 -11.38 2.98 -5.49
C LYS A 37 -10.22 3.36 -4.59
N HIS A 38 -9.56 4.48 -4.87
CA HIS A 38 -8.43 4.95 -4.08
C HIS A 38 -8.38 6.48 -4.04
N GLU A 39 -7.69 6.99 -3.03
CA GLU A 39 -7.35 8.42 -2.91
C GLU A 39 -5.87 8.56 -2.61
N ILE A 40 -5.26 9.59 -3.19
CA ILE A 40 -3.86 9.94 -2.98
C ILE A 40 -3.79 11.17 -2.09
N LYS A 41 -2.97 11.11 -1.05
CA LYS A 41 -2.78 12.24 -0.13
C LYS A 41 -1.31 12.41 0.23
N ILE A 42 -0.87 13.67 0.29
CA ILE A 42 0.43 14.03 0.83
C ILE A 42 0.23 14.40 2.29
N VAL A 43 0.78 13.57 3.17
CA VAL A 43 0.76 13.76 4.63
C VAL A 43 2.14 13.43 5.19
N SER A 44 2.86 14.43 5.63
CA SER A 44 4.21 14.22 6.17
C SER A 44 4.16 14.04 7.68
N ALA A 45 4.79 12.96 8.16
CA ALA A 45 4.93 12.72 9.60
C ALA A 45 5.69 13.84 10.32
N HIS A 46 6.73 14.39 9.67
CA HIS A 46 7.61 15.39 10.28
C HIS A 46 7.17 16.84 10.01
N ARG A 47 6.71 17.13 8.77
CA ARG A 47 6.40 18.51 8.35
C ARG A 47 4.95 18.91 8.59
N THR A 48 4.03 17.94 8.60
CA THR A 48 2.59 18.17 8.83
C THR A 48 2.00 17.13 9.79
N PRO A 49 2.55 16.99 11.02
CA PRO A 49 2.15 15.92 11.95
C PRO A 49 0.66 15.97 12.30
N LYS A 50 0.09 17.17 12.47
CA LYS A 50 -1.34 17.31 12.71
C LYS A 50 -2.20 16.77 11.57
N ARG A 51 -1.84 17.08 10.32
CA ARG A 51 -2.56 16.54 9.12
C ARG A 51 -2.49 15.02 9.08
N MET A 52 -1.33 14.43 9.38
CA MET A 52 -1.13 12.99 9.44
C MET A 52 -2.00 12.36 10.53
N PHE A 53 -2.04 12.95 11.72
CA PHE A 53 -2.86 12.51 12.84
C PHE A 53 -4.36 12.54 12.47
N ASP A 54 -4.85 13.68 11.97
CA ASP A 54 -6.26 13.86 11.59
C ASP A 54 -6.67 12.88 10.48
N PHE A 55 -5.79 12.66 9.49
CA PHE A 55 -5.99 11.66 8.45
C PHE A 55 -6.13 10.25 9.05
N ALA A 56 -5.17 9.80 9.87
CA ALA A 56 -5.16 8.45 10.42
C ALA A 56 -6.40 8.18 11.29
N LYS A 57 -6.76 9.12 12.17
CA LYS A 57 -7.96 9.02 13.05
C LYS A 57 -9.28 9.03 12.28
N SER A 58 -9.34 9.68 11.14
CA SER A 58 -10.57 9.77 10.34
C SER A 58 -10.65 8.70 9.23
N ALA A 59 -9.61 7.91 9.00
CA ALA A 59 -9.51 7.00 7.87
C ALA A 59 -10.66 5.99 7.80
N GLU A 60 -11.02 5.35 8.91
CA GLU A 60 -12.15 4.41 8.98
C GLU A 60 -13.49 5.10 8.66
N LYS A 61 -13.73 6.29 9.23
CA LYS A 61 -14.94 7.07 8.98
C LYS A 61 -15.06 7.49 7.52
N ASN A 62 -13.93 7.68 6.83
CA ASN A 62 -13.86 8.00 5.40
C ASN A 62 -13.93 6.75 4.51
N ASN A 63 -14.32 5.58 5.05
CA ASN A 63 -14.49 4.32 4.33
C ASN A 63 -13.22 3.76 3.68
N PHE A 64 -12.03 4.12 4.19
CA PHE A 64 -10.83 3.40 3.80
C PHE A 64 -10.83 2.00 4.43
N SER A 65 -10.29 1.04 3.69
CA SER A 65 -10.16 -0.37 4.12
C SER A 65 -8.70 -0.77 4.32
N VAL A 66 -7.79 -0.12 3.61
CA VAL A 66 -6.33 -0.33 3.68
C VAL A 66 -5.64 1.01 3.43
N ILE A 67 -4.51 1.22 4.07
CA ILE A 67 -3.63 2.37 3.85
C ILE A 67 -2.29 1.87 3.30
N ILE A 68 -1.88 2.37 2.14
CA ILE A 68 -0.54 2.18 1.58
C ILE A 68 0.24 3.46 1.88
N ALA A 69 1.31 3.36 2.66
CA ALA A 69 2.10 4.50 3.10
C ALA A 69 3.54 4.42 2.57
N GLY A 70 3.89 5.30 1.64
CA GLY A 70 5.25 5.43 1.10
C GLY A 70 6.06 6.44 1.89
N ALA A 71 7.28 6.06 2.27
CA ALA A 71 8.19 6.95 2.97
C ALA A 71 9.66 6.62 2.70
N GLY A 72 10.51 7.66 2.58
CA GLY A 72 11.94 7.55 2.32
C GLY A 72 12.80 8.13 3.45
N GLY A 73 14.03 7.62 3.59
CA GLY A 73 14.97 8.03 4.63
C GLY A 73 14.50 7.64 6.03
N SER A 74 14.32 8.62 6.93
CA SER A 74 13.65 8.41 8.22
C SER A 74 12.15 8.16 8.02
N ALA A 75 11.82 6.98 7.56
CA ALA A 75 10.52 6.60 7.02
C ALA A 75 9.49 6.29 8.12
N HIS A 76 9.21 7.27 9.01
CA HIS A 76 8.35 7.09 10.17
C HIS A 76 6.84 7.09 9.84
N LEU A 77 6.44 7.58 8.67
CA LEU A 77 5.04 7.78 8.30
C LEU A 77 4.18 6.50 8.45
N PRO A 78 4.58 5.31 7.96
CA PRO A 78 3.77 4.11 8.08
C PRO A 78 3.51 3.70 9.53
N GLY A 79 4.56 3.71 10.37
CA GLY A 79 4.47 3.35 11.79
C GLY A 79 3.61 4.34 12.57
N MET A 80 3.78 5.64 12.33
CA MET A 80 2.98 6.68 12.99
C MET A 80 1.49 6.57 12.61
N ILE A 81 1.17 6.28 11.37
CA ILE A 81 -0.23 6.02 10.95
C ILE A 81 -0.76 4.76 11.61
N ALA A 82 0.01 3.66 11.60
CA ALA A 82 -0.41 2.38 12.17
C ALA A 82 -0.73 2.47 13.68
N SER A 83 -0.05 3.36 14.42
CA SER A 83 -0.34 3.60 15.83
C SER A 83 -1.67 4.32 16.10
N LEU A 84 -2.32 4.87 15.07
CA LEU A 84 -3.49 5.74 15.19
C LEU A 84 -4.77 5.15 14.57
N THR A 85 -4.69 4.02 13.89
CA THR A 85 -5.83 3.37 13.23
C THR A 85 -5.78 1.85 13.37
N ASN A 86 -6.94 1.20 13.30
CA ASN A 86 -7.05 -0.26 13.22
C ASN A 86 -7.02 -0.79 11.77
N LEU A 87 -6.96 0.10 10.78
CA LEU A 87 -6.86 -0.33 9.38
C LEU A 87 -5.49 -0.97 9.11
N PRO A 88 -5.42 -2.00 8.25
CA PRO A 88 -4.14 -2.51 7.76
C PRO A 88 -3.32 -1.39 7.13
N VAL A 89 -2.07 -1.23 7.57
CA VAL A 89 -1.10 -0.27 7.01
C VAL A 89 0.01 -1.05 6.33
N LEU A 90 0.22 -0.76 5.04
CA LEU A 90 1.27 -1.34 4.22
C LEU A 90 2.34 -0.27 3.98
N GLY A 91 3.55 -0.52 4.47
CA GLY A 91 4.67 0.40 4.35
C GLY A 91 5.50 0.11 3.11
N VAL A 92 5.64 1.10 2.24
CA VAL A 92 6.49 1.03 1.05
C VAL A 92 7.77 1.82 1.31
N PRO A 93 8.92 1.16 1.46
CA PRO A 93 10.20 1.86 1.57
C PRO A 93 10.53 2.55 0.24
N ILE A 94 10.67 3.87 0.26
CA ILE A 94 11.08 4.64 -0.92
C ILE A 94 12.61 4.64 -1.00
N GLU A 95 13.13 4.46 -2.20
CA GLU A 95 14.56 4.47 -2.43
C GLU A 95 15.17 5.83 -2.09
N SER A 96 16.19 5.83 -1.24
CA SER A 96 16.97 7.02 -0.85
C SER A 96 18.25 7.11 -1.69
N LYS A 97 18.72 8.34 -1.97
CA LYS A 97 19.89 8.57 -2.81
C LYS A 97 21.19 7.96 -2.21
N LYS A 98 21.34 7.98 -0.88
CA LYS A 98 22.60 7.56 -0.23
C LYS A 98 22.63 6.09 0.14
N LEU A 99 21.54 5.56 0.71
CA LEU A 99 21.48 4.18 1.21
C LEU A 99 20.53 3.29 0.37
N LYS A 100 20.15 3.75 -0.82
CA LYS A 100 19.33 2.99 -1.79
C LYS A 100 18.08 2.37 -1.19
N GLY A 101 17.49 3.05 -0.18
CA GLY A 101 16.27 2.64 0.49
C GLY A 101 16.47 1.70 1.69
N LEU A 102 17.69 1.29 2.03
CA LEU A 102 17.93 0.47 3.21
C LEU A 102 17.55 1.19 4.51
N ASP A 103 17.84 2.48 4.62
CA ASP A 103 17.41 3.36 5.71
C ASP A 103 15.87 3.42 5.80
N SER A 104 15.19 3.54 4.67
CA SER A 104 13.73 3.53 4.60
C SER A 104 13.16 2.19 5.08
N LEU A 105 13.71 1.07 4.57
CA LEU A 105 13.29 -0.27 4.95
C LEU A 105 13.45 -0.51 6.46
N LEU A 106 14.64 -0.22 7.01
CA LEU A 106 14.93 -0.42 8.43
C LEU A 106 14.06 0.46 9.33
N SER A 107 13.73 1.69 8.89
CA SER A 107 12.83 2.58 9.61
C SER A 107 11.37 2.09 9.66
N ILE A 108 10.95 1.27 8.68
CA ILE A 108 9.58 0.78 8.58
C ILE A 108 9.43 -0.61 9.20
N VAL A 109 10.39 -1.52 9.00
CA VAL A 109 10.22 -2.94 9.34
C VAL A 109 10.34 -3.22 10.84
N GLN A 110 11.17 -2.47 11.58
CA GLN A 110 11.44 -2.69 13.00
C GLN A 110 10.37 -2.02 13.90
N MET A 111 9.13 -2.47 13.76
CA MET A 111 8.03 -1.94 14.56
C MET A 111 7.98 -2.56 15.97
N PRO A 112 7.59 -1.79 17.01
CA PRO A 112 7.40 -2.31 18.34
C PRO A 112 6.19 -3.24 18.42
N LYS A 113 6.21 -4.16 19.39
CA LYS A 113 5.08 -5.05 19.68
C LYS A 113 3.79 -4.23 19.87
N GLY A 114 2.74 -4.62 19.16
CA GLY A 114 1.41 -3.99 19.25
C GLY A 114 1.10 -2.96 18.16
N VAL A 115 2.09 -2.56 17.35
CA VAL A 115 1.89 -1.62 16.22
C VAL A 115 2.41 -2.25 14.92
N PRO A 116 1.66 -3.15 14.29
CA PRO A 116 2.11 -3.84 13.09
C PRO A 116 2.06 -2.94 11.84
N VAL A 117 3.08 -3.04 11.00
CA VAL A 117 3.11 -2.51 9.63
C VAL A 117 3.50 -3.63 8.68
N GLY A 118 2.68 -3.88 7.66
CA GLY A 118 3.00 -4.82 6.59
C GLY A 118 4.04 -4.23 5.66
N THR A 119 5.32 -4.43 5.95
CA THR A 119 6.42 -3.88 5.14
C THR A 119 6.62 -4.69 3.87
N VAL A 120 6.73 -4.01 2.73
CA VAL A 120 6.96 -4.62 1.41
C VAL A 120 8.37 -4.30 0.88
N ALA A 121 8.66 -4.71 -0.35
CA ALA A 121 9.96 -4.45 -1.00
C ALA A 121 10.24 -2.94 -1.15
N ILE A 122 11.51 -2.59 -1.36
CA ILE A 122 11.95 -1.22 -1.63
C ILE A 122 11.53 -0.83 -3.05
N GLY A 123 11.08 0.41 -3.22
CA GLY A 123 10.86 1.02 -4.53
C GLY A 123 9.58 0.56 -5.24
N ASP A 124 9.65 0.50 -6.56
CA ASP A 124 8.50 0.32 -7.45
C ASP A 124 7.81 -1.04 -7.25
N ASP A 125 8.58 -2.12 -7.09
CA ASP A 125 8.07 -3.46 -6.80
C ASP A 125 7.31 -3.49 -5.47
N GLY A 126 7.82 -2.77 -4.47
CA GLY A 126 7.14 -2.60 -3.20
C GLY A 126 5.79 -1.91 -3.35
N ALA A 127 5.72 -0.85 -4.14
CA ALA A 127 4.46 -0.15 -4.41
C ALA A 127 3.45 -1.05 -5.13
N ILE A 128 3.88 -1.83 -6.12
CA ILE A 128 3.05 -2.83 -6.82
C ILE A 128 2.53 -3.87 -5.82
N ASN A 129 3.42 -4.46 -5.03
CA ASN A 129 3.08 -5.50 -4.06
C ASN A 129 2.15 -4.99 -2.94
N ALA A 130 2.31 -3.75 -2.49
CA ALA A 130 1.39 -3.13 -1.53
C ALA A 130 -0.04 -3.02 -2.10
N ALA A 131 -0.18 -2.65 -3.37
CA ALA A 131 -1.48 -2.59 -4.03
C ALA A 131 -2.11 -3.98 -4.21
N LEU A 132 -1.31 -4.99 -4.59
CA LEU A 132 -1.77 -6.38 -4.72
C LEU A 132 -2.17 -6.98 -3.36
N LEU A 133 -1.41 -6.71 -2.31
CA LEU A 133 -1.73 -7.14 -0.95
C LEU A 133 -3.01 -6.44 -0.44
N SER A 134 -3.18 -5.15 -0.74
CA SER A 134 -4.44 -4.43 -0.48
C SER A 134 -5.62 -5.08 -1.19
N ALA A 135 -5.45 -5.46 -2.47
CA ALA A 135 -6.46 -6.17 -3.24
C ALA A 135 -6.78 -7.54 -2.63
N SER A 136 -5.77 -8.27 -2.18
CA SER A 136 -5.93 -9.57 -1.50
C SER A 136 -6.76 -9.43 -0.22
N ILE A 137 -6.44 -8.45 0.64
CA ILE A 137 -7.17 -8.16 1.88
C ILE A 137 -8.65 -7.84 1.58
N ILE A 138 -8.91 -6.94 0.64
CA ILE A 138 -10.28 -6.55 0.28
C ILE A 138 -11.05 -7.71 -0.36
N SER A 139 -10.37 -8.56 -1.14
CA SER A 139 -10.98 -9.69 -1.83
C SER A 139 -11.53 -10.77 -0.90
N LEU A 140 -11.16 -10.77 0.38
CA LEU A 140 -11.75 -11.64 1.40
C LEU A 140 -13.27 -11.40 1.55
N SER A 141 -13.72 -10.17 1.28
CA SER A 141 -15.14 -9.78 1.36
C SER A 141 -15.74 -9.34 0.02
N ASP A 142 -14.95 -9.14 -1.04
CA ASP A 142 -15.38 -8.75 -2.39
C ASP A 142 -15.10 -9.85 -3.41
N LYS A 143 -16.12 -10.67 -3.72
CA LYS A 143 -16.02 -11.77 -4.70
C LYS A 143 -15.69 -11.27 -6.11
N LYS A 144 -16.16 -10.07 -6.52
CA LYS A 144 -15.88 -9.51 -7.85
C LYS A 144 -14.40 -9.11 -7.96
N LEU A 145 -13.86 -8.51 -6.91
CA LEU A 145 -12.43 -8.19 -6.85
C LEU A 145 -11.59 -9.47 -6.83
N LYS A 146 -12.00 -10.50 -6.06
CA LYS A 146 -11.32 -11.80 -6.05
C LYS A 146 -11.17 -12.38 -7.45
N LYS A 147 -12.23 -12.33 -8.27
CA LYS A 147 -12.16 -12.79 -9.66
C LYS A 147 -11.16 -11.97 -10.49
N ARG A 148 -11.17 -10.63 -10.38
CA ARG A 148 -10.21 -9.77 -11.10
C ARG A 148 -8.76 -10.05 -10.68
N LEU A 149 -8.52 -10.23 -9.40
CA LEU A 149 -7.19 -10.54 -8.86
C LEU A 149 -6.68 -11.91 -9.35
N ASN A 150 -7.55 -12.93 -9.36
CA ASN A 150 -7.20 -14.24 -9.90
C ASN A 150 -6.84 -14.16 -11.39
N ASN A 151 -7.65 -13.47 -12.20
CA ASN A 151 -7.35 -13.29 -13.62
C ASN A 151 -5.99 -12.58 -13.82
N TRP A 152 -5.69 -11.56 -13.02
CA TRP A 152 -4.41 -10.87 -13.08
C TRP A 152 -3.24 -11.81 -12.77
N LYS A 153 -3.35 -12.65 -11.72
CA LYS A 153 -2.31 -13.63 -11.36
C LYS A 153 -2.12 -14.68 -12.46
N THR A 154 -3.21 -15.15 -13.05
CA THR A 154 -3.15 -16.12 -14.15
C THR A 154 -2.40 -15.54 -15.35
N CYS A 155 -2.71 -14.30 -15.78
CA CYS A 155 -1.98 -13.64 -16.86
C CYS A 155 -0.48 -13.51 -16.56
N LEU A 156 -0.09 -13.24 -15.33
CA LEU A 156 1.32 -13.13 -14.94
C LEU A 156 2.07 -14.46 -15.13
N LEU A 157 1.46 -15.58 -14.72
CA LEU A 157 2.06 -16.91 -14.86
C LEU A 157 2.28 -17.27 -16.33
N TYR A 158 1.27 -17.05 -17.17
CA TYR A 158 1.40 -17.38 -18.62
C TYR A 158 2.44 -16.50 -19.34
N THR A 159 2.70 -15.28 -18.89
CA THR A 159 3.73 -14.42 -19.48
C THR A 159 5.14 -14.80 -19.04
N SER A 160 5.33 -15.32 -17.82
CA SER A 160 6.63 -15.83 -17.37
C SER A 160 7.00 -17.16 -18.03
N ASP A 161 6.03 -18.09 -18.15
CA ASP A 161 6.26 -19.39 -18.78
C ASP A 161 6.62 -19.23 -20.28
N ALA A 162 5.97 -18.29 -20.99
CA ALA A 162 6.30 -17.98 -22.38
C ALA A 162 7.70 -17.34 -22.55
N ALA A 163 8.23 -16.67 -21.53
CA ALA A 163 9.59 -16.11 -21.57
C ALA A 163 10.66 -17.18 -21.35
N ASP A 164 10.38 -18.19 -20.52
CA ASP A 164 11.30 -19.30 -20.25
C ASP A 164 11.37 -20.29 -21.44
N GLU A 165 10.28 -20.49 -22.19
CA GLU A 165 10.26 -21.31 -23.41
C GLU A 165 11.05 -20.69 -24.58
N ILE A 166 11.22 -19.37 -24.62
CA ILE A 166 12.01 -18.67 -25.66
C ILE A 166 13.52 -18.66 -25.31
N ALA A 167 13.88 -18.89 -24.05
CA ALA A 167 15.26 -18.88 -23.55
C ALA A 167 15.94 -20.27 -23.56
N SER A 168 15.23 -21.32 -23.93
CA SER A 168 15.70 -22.71 -24.09
C SER A 168 15.90 -23.07 -25.55
#